data_33def3ea3467536ac162503edeb4e829
#
_entry.id   33def3ea3467536ac162503edeb4e829
#
_cell.length_a   1.000
_cell.length_b   1.000
_cell.length_c   1.000
_cell.angle_alpha   90.00
_cell.angle_beta   90.00
_cell.angle_gamma   90.00
#
_symmetry.space_group_name_H-M   'P 1'
#
loop_
_entity.id
_entity.type
_entity.pdbx_description
1 polymer ?
#
loop_
_entity_poly.entity_id
_entity_poly.type
_entity_poly.pdbx_seq_one_letter_code
_entity_poly.pdbx_strand_id
1 'polypeptide(L)'
;MTIELAYLVIDAHDPAAVGAVLTDVVGLMPGEPAAGCATWRNDAKVHRVLVREGASNDVAAAGYELPGPAELAATLDRLRALGSTVREGTADECADRRVDALWHVASPWGVEVELVTGLATTGVPLEAPL
;
A
#
# COMPACT_ATOMS: atom_id res chain seq x y z
N MET A 1 12.11 4.71 16.22
CA MET A 1 10.95 4.81 15.32
C MET A 1 10.89 3.58 14.43
N THR A 2 9.72 2.95 14.36
CA THR A 2 9.52 1.76 13.54
C THR A 2 8.76 2.15 12.27
N ILE A 3 9.31 1.80 11.10
CA ILE A 3 8.65 1.95 9.81
C ILE A 3 8.28 0.53 9.35
N GLU A 4 7.02 0.32 8.98
CA GLU A 4 6.52 -0.97 8.56
C GLU A 4 6.08 -0.92 7.11
N LEU A 5 6.27 -2.03 6.38
CA LEU A 5 5.65 -2.19 5.06
C LEU A 5 4.14 -2.22 5.25
N ALA A 6 3.45 -1.22 4.70
CA ALA A 6 2.00 -1.10 4.83
C ALA A 6 1.27 -1.96 3.80
N TYR A 7 1.63 -1.81 2.52
CA TYR A 7 0.98 -2.50 1.41
C TYR A 7 1.85 -2.47 0.15
N LEU A 8 1.49 -3.33 -0.79
CA LEU A 8 2.01 -3.30 -2.16
C LEU A 8 0.85 -3.04 -3.12
N VAL A 9 1.10 -2.24 -4.15
CA VAL A 9 0.19 -2.06 -5.29
C VAL A 9 0.80 -2.75 -6.49
N ILE A 10 0.07 -3.68 -7.07
CA ILE A 10 0.52 -4.49 -8.20
C ILE A 10 -0.31 -4.14 -9.44
N ASP A 11 0.37 -3.75 -10.51
CA ASP A 11 -0.22 -3.69 -11.84
C ASP A 11 -0.10 -5.07 -12.47
N ALA A 12 -1.19 -5.60 -13.00
CA ALA A 12 -1.19 -6.92 -13.59
C ALA A 12 -1.92 -6.91 -14.95
N HIS A 13 -1.39 -7.65 -15.91
CA HIS A 13 -2.12 -7.87 -17.17
C HIS A 13 -3.38 -8.69 -16.93
N ASP A 14 -3.32 -9.64 -16.02
CA ASP A 14 -4.44 -10.50 -15.63
C ASP A 14 -4.60 -10.48 -14.11
N PRO A 15 -5.34 -9.50 -13.57
CA PRO A 15 -5.55 -9.39 -12.13
C PRO A 15 -6.18 -10.64 -11.51
N ALA A 16 -7.06 -11.33 -12.24
CA ALA A 16 -7.72 -12.55 -11.74
C ALA A 16 -6.71 -13.68 -11.51
N ALA A 17 -5.73 -13.83 -12.40
CA ALA A 17 -4.67 -14.84 -12.24
C ALA A 17 -3.79 -14.54 -11.04
N VAL A 18 -3.42 -13.28 -10.83
CA VAL A 18 -2.65 -12.85 -9.64
C VAL A 18 -3.46 -13.10 -8.38
N GLY A 19 -4.74 -12.77 -8.39
CA GLY A 19 -5.64 -12.98 -7.26
C GLY A 19 -5.76 -14.46 -6.88
N ALA A 20 -5.84 -15.35 -7.87
CA ALA A 20 -5.87 -16.78 -7.62
C ALA A 20 -4.59 -17.28 -6.91
N VAL A 21 -3.43 -16.78 -7.30
CA VAL A 21 -2.16 -17.10 -6.63
C VAL A 21 -2.15 -16.58 -5.19
N LEU A 22 -2.60 -15.35 -4.98
CA LEU A 22 -2.63 -14.76 -3.64
C LEU A 22 -3.56 -15.54 -2.71
N THR A 23 -4.70 -15.99 -3.19
CA THR A 23 -5.67 -16.76 -2.39
C THR A 23 -5.24 -18.22 -2.23
N ASP A 24 -4.93 -18.91 -3.33
CA ASP A 24 -4.80 -20.37 -3.34
C ASP A 24 -3.39 -20.84 -2.98
N VAL A 25 -2.37 -20.04 -3.26
CA VAL A 25 -0.97 -20.41 -3.03
C VAL A 25 -0.41 -19.70 -1.80
N VAL A 26 -0.56 -18.37 -1.74
CA VAL A 26 -0.04 -17.57 -0.62
C VAL A 26 -0.94 -17.66 0.61
N GLY A 27 -2.23 -17.84 0.42
CA GLY A 27 -3.19 -18.00 1.51
C GLY A 27 -3.69 -16.68 2.09
N LEU A 28 -3.64 -15.61 1.32
CA LEU A 28 -4.19 -14.32 1.75
C LEU A 28 -5.72 -14.33 1.63
N MET A 29 -6.38 -13.61 2.51
CA MET A 29 -7.82 -13.44 2.49
C MET A 29 -8.19 -12.24 1.61
N PRO A 30 -9.18 -12.35 0.69
CA PRO A 30 -9.71 -11.18 -0.01
C PRO A 30 -10.25 -10.14 0.96
N GLY A 31 -9.94 -8.88 0.68
CA GLY A 31 -10.43 -7.73 1.44
C GLY A 31 -11.47 -6.93 0.66
N GLU A 32 -11.84 -5.77 1.20
CA GLU A 32 -12.73 -4.85 0.52
C GLU A 32 -12.07 -4.23 -0.70
N PRO A 33 -12.75 -4.19 -1.88
CA PRO A 33 -12.22 -3.47 -3.03
C PRO A 33 -11.98 -1.99 -2.71
N ALA A 34 -10.92 -1.42 -3.29
CA ALA A 34 -10.56 -0.03 -3.09
C ALA A 34 -10.09 0.59 -4.41
N ALA A 35 -10.74 1.67 -4.85
CA ALA A 35 -10.32 2.48 -6.02
C ALA A 35 -10.05 1.66 -7.28
N GLY A 36 -10.92 0.71 -7.59
CA GLY A 36 -10.76 -0.16 -8.77
C GLY A 36 -9.74 -1.28 -8.60
N CYS A 37 -9.17 -1.43 -7.39
CA CYS A 37 -8.29 -2.55 -7.05
C CYS A 37 -9.06 -3.64 -6.32
N ALA A 38 -8.79 -4.88 -6.63
CA ALA A 38 -9.07 -5.99 -5.73
C ALA A 38 -7.99 -6.01 -4.64
N THR A 39 -8.34 -6.40 -3.43
CA THR A 39 -7.44 -6.32 -2.29
C THR A 39 -7.35 -7.64 -1.54
N TRP A 40 -6.22 -7.86 -0.88
CA TRP A 40 -5.97 -9.00 -0.01
C TRP A 40 -5.35 -8.56 1.29
N ARG A 41 -5.58 -9.32 2.34
CA ARG A 41 -5.06 -9.05 3.68
C ARG A 41 -4.68 -10.33 4.42
N ASN A 42 -3.84 -10.18 5.44
CA ASN A 42 -3.41 -11.28 6.29
C ASN A 42 -3.37 -10.92 7.78
N ASP A 43 -3.92 -9.77 8.14
CA ASP A 43 -3.99 -9.28 9.52
C ASP A 43 -5.21 -8.36 9.70
N ALA A 44 -5.24 -7.58 10.77
CA ALA A 44 -6.35 -6.69 11.06
C ALA A 44 -6.39 -5.43 10.20
N LYS A 45 -5.36 -5.16 9.42
CA LYS A 45 -5.39 -4.03 8.48
C LYS A 45 -6.33 -4.34 7.32
N VAL A 46 -6.91 -3.28 6.75
CA VAL A 46 -7.95 -3.38 5.72
C VAL A 46 -7.44 -4.05 4.43
N HIS A 47 -6.18 -3.85 4.10
CA HIS A 47 -5.51 -4.52 2.98
C HIS A 47 -3.99 -4.48 3.14
N ARG A 48 -3.32 -5.44 2.51
CA ARG A 48 -1.86 -5.50 2.40
C ARG A 48 -1.39 -5.58 0.96
N VAL A 49 -2.24 -6.07 0.06
CA VAL A 49 -1.95 -6.13 -1.38
C VAL A 49 -3.16 -5.58 -2.12
N LEU A 50 -2.91 -4.66 -3.05
CA LEU A 50 -3.90 -4.12 -3.97
C LEU A 50 -3.48 -4.49 -5.38
N VAL A 51 -4.39 -5.10 -6.15
CA VAL A 51 -4.11 -5.54 -7.52
C VAL A 51 -5.07 -4.82 -8.46
N ARG A 52 -4.51 -4.22 -9.49
CA ARG A 52 -5.26 -3.54 -10.54
C ARG A 52 -4.77 -3.95 -11.91
N GLU A 53 -5.61 -3.77 -12.93
CA GLU A 53 -5.18 -3.95 -14.30
C GLU A 53 -4.20 -2.83 -14.68
N GLY A 54 -3.08 -3.20 -15.27
CA GLY A 54 -2.07 -2.25 -15.68
C GLY A 54 -1.05 -2.86 -16.63
N ALA A 55 -0.37 -1.99 -17.39
CA ALA A 55 0.54 -2.41 -18.45
C ALA A 55 1.90 -2.87 -17.93
N SER A 56 2.31 -2.43 -16.73
CA SER A 56 3.65 -2.73 -16.23
C SER A 56 3.86 -4.19 -15.82
N ASN A 57 2.79 -4.87 -15.43
CA ASN A 57 2.82 -6.27 -14.96
C ASN A 57 3.87 -6.47 -13.86
N ASP A 58 3.92 -5.55 -12.92
CA ASP A 58 4.93 -5.48 -11.87
C ASP A 58 4.38 -4.74 -10.65
N VAL A 59 5.18 -4.67 -9.59
CA VAL A 59 4.87 -3.82 -8.45
C VAL A 59 4.94 -2.36 -8.89
N ALA A 60 3.84 -1.64 -8.75
CA ALA A 60 3.74 -0.23 -9.13
C ALA A 60 4.11 0.69 -7.97
N ALA A 61 3.74 0.32 -6.74
CA ALA A 61 3.99 1.13 -5.55
C ALA A 61 4.19 0.26 -4.32
N ALA A 62 4.99 0.75 -3.39
CA ALA A 62 5.15 0.17 -2.06
C ALA A 62 4.86 1.25 -1.02
N GLY A 63 3.93 0.98 -0.12
CA GLY A 63 3.58 1.88 0.97
C GLY A 63 4.26 1.47 2.26
N TYR A 64 4.79 2.45 2.97
CA TYR A 64 5.43 2.26 4.28
C TYR A 64 4.71 3.11 5.30
N GLU A 65 4.30 2.48 6.39
CA GLU A 65 3.56 3.15 7.47
C GLU A 65 4.52 3.63 8.56
N LEU A 66 4.38 4.91 8.93
CA LEU A 66 5.06 5.49 10.09
C LEU A 66 4.07 5.57 11.26
N PRO A 67 4.58 5.63 12.51
CA PRO A 67 3.71 5.61 13.69
C PRO A 67 2.73 6.78 13.79
N GLY A 68 3.10 7.95 13.26
CA GLY A 68 2.23 9.11 13.34
C GLY A 68 2.76 10.32 12.60
N PRO A 69 2.02 11.46 12.68
CA PRO A 69 2.37 12.67 11.93
C PRO A 69 3.75 13.25 12.25
N ALA A 70 4.20 13.18 13.51
CA ALA A 70 5.50 13.71 13.90
C ALA A 70 6.65 12.94 13.26
N GLU A 71 6.56 11.62 13.22
CA GLU A 71 7.56 10.74 12.61
C GLU A 71 7.54 10.89 11.10
N LEU A 72 6.37 11.07 10.50
CA LEU A 72 6.26 11.37 9.08
C LEU A 72 6.96 12.68 8.74
N ALA A 73 6.69 13.75 9.47
CA ALA A 73 7.32 15.05 9.26
C ALA A 73 8.85 14.97 9.37
N ALA A 74 9.36 14.27 10.39
CA ALA A 74 10.80 14.09 10.57
C ALA A 74 11.44 13.30 9.43
N THR A 75 10.75 12.28 8.92
CA THR A 75 11.24 11.48 7.79
C THR A 75 11.27 12.30 6.50
N LEU A 76 10.23 13.10 6.26
CA LEU A 76 10.18 14.00 5.10
C LEU A 76 11.31 15.02 5.14
N ASP A 77 11.60 15.60 6.29
CA ASP A 77 12.70 16.54 6.44
C ASP A 77 14.06 15.90 6.12
N ARG A 78 14.27 14.66 6.57
CA ARG A 78 15.50 13.92 6.24
C ARG A 78 15.60 13.63 4.76
N LEU A 79 14.52 13.23 4.12
CA LEU A 79 14.48 12.96 2.68
C LEU A 79 14.80 14.23 1.88
N ARG A 80 14.21 15.36 2.25
CA ARG A 80 14.51 16.65 1.61
C ARG A 80 15.98 17.03 1.78
N ALA A 81 16.53 16.84 2.97
CA ALA A 81 17.95 17.11 3.23
C ALA A 81 18.88 16.24 2.39
N LEU A 82 18.44 15.04 2.02
CA LEU A 82 19.18 14.13 1.12
C LEU A 82 18.94 14.42 -0.36
N GLY A 83 18.13 15.41 -0.69
CA GLY A 83 17.83 15.80 -2.07
C GLY A 83 16.71 14.98 -2.72
N SER A 84 15.98 14.17 -1.96
CA SER A 84 14.85 13.41 -2.48
C SER A 84 13.67 14.33 -2.79
N THR A 85 12.97 14.04 -3.89
CA THR A 85 11.73 14.72 -4.24
C THR A 85 10.56 14.05 -3.52
N VAL A 86 9.79 14.83 -2.78
CA VAL A 86 8.60 14.35 -2.08
C VAL A 86 7.40 15.19 -2.50
N ARG A 87 6.22 14.55 -2.59
CA ARG A 87 4.97 15.20 -2.98
C ARG A 87 3.85 14.74 -2.05
N GLU A 88 3.10 15.69 -1.50
CA GLU A 88 1.93 15.36 -0.71
C GLU A 88 0.85 14.71 -1.58
N GLY A 89 0.28 13.61 -1.09
CA GLY A 89 -0.86 12.97 -1.72
C GLY A 89 -2.13 13.78 -1.54
N THR A 90 -3.05 13.64 -2.49
CA THR A 90 -4.36 14.28 -2.43
C THR A 90 -5.28 13.55 -1.43
N ALA A 91 -6.39 14.20 -1.07
CA ALA A 91 -7.42 13.56 -0.24
C ALA A 91 -7.99 12.30 -0.92
N ASP A 92 -8.15 12.32 -2.24
CA ASP A 92 -8.61 11.15 -3.00
C ASP A 92 -7.58 10.02 -2.94
N GLU A 93 -6.30 10.32 -3.08
CA GLU A 93 -5.24 9.32 -2.95
C GLU A 93 -5.21 8.69 -1.55
N CYS A 94 -5.39 9.49 -0.50
CA CYS A 94 -5.52 8.97 0.87
C CYS A 94 -6.74 8.06 1.02
N ALA A 95 -7.87 8.45 0.45
CA ALA A 95 -9.09 7.64 0.48
C ALA A 95 -8.91 6.33 -0.28
N ASP A 96 -8.24 6.36 -1.44
CA ASP A 96 -7.95 5.18 -2.26
C ASP A 96 -7.10 4.16 -1.51
N ARG A 97 -6.17 4.62 -0.69
CA ARG A 97 -5.28 3.77 0.11
C ARG A 97 -5.82 3.45 1.51
N ARG A 98 -6.88 4.12 1.93
CA ARG A 98 -7.48 3.99 3.27
C ARG A 98 -6.49 4.37 4.37
N VAL A 99 -5.80 5.50 4.18
CA VAL A 99 -4.81 6.06 5.11
C VAL A 99 -5.18 7.48 5.54
N ASP A 100 -4.60 7.95 6.64
CA ASP A 100 -4.83 9.32 7.13
C ASP A 100 -4.00 10.35 6.38
N ALA A 101 -2.74 10.00 6.07
CA ALA A 101 -1.84 10.85 5.32
C ALA A 101 -1.01 10.00 4.35
N LEU A 102 -0.64 10.61 3.21
CA LEU A 102 0.14 9.94 2.18
C LEU A 102 1.07 10.93 1.51
N TRP A 103 2.35 10.54 1.36
CA TRP A 103 3.34 11.29 0.62
C TRP A 103 4.04 10.38 -0.39
N HIS A 104 4.23 10.89 -1.59
CA HIS A 104 4.97 10.19 -2.64
C HIS A 104 6.45 10.56 -2.56
N VAL A 105 7.30 9.55 -2.66
CA VAL A 105 8.75 9.73 -2.72
C VAL A 105 9.27 9.16 -4.03
N ALA A 106 10.01 9.96 -4.77
CA ALA A 106 10.60 9.52 -6.03
C ALA A 106 11.63 8.41 -5.76
N SER A 107 11.52 7.32 -6.51
CA SER A 107 12.41 6.17 -6.43
C SER A 107 13.25 6.07 -7.70
N PRO A 108 14.56 5.79 -7.61
CA PRO A 108 15.42 5.67 -8.81
C PRO A 108 15.21 4.37 -9.59
N TRP A 109 14.48 3.40 -9.04
CA TRP A 109 14.28 2.09 -9.68
C TRP A 109 12.85 1.84 -10.18
N GLY A 110 12.04 2.87 -10.30
CA GLY A 110 10.73 2.80 -10.97
C GLY A 110 9.56 2.36 -10.11
N VAL A 111 9.77 1.83 -8.92
CA VAL A 111 8.68 1.56 -7.97
C VAL A 111 8.37 2.85 -7.21
N GLU A 112 7.12 3.28 -7.23
CA GLU A 112 6.69 4.44 -6.46
C GLU A 112 6.70 4.09 -4.97
N VAL A 113 7.30 4.95 -4.16
CA VAL A 113 7.30 4.80 -2.69
C VAL A 113 6.26 5.74 -2.11
N GLU A 114 5.39 5.21 -1.27
CA GLU A 114 4.40 5.98 -0.54
C GLU A 114 4.72 5.91 0.95
N LEU A 115 4.79 7.06 1.61
CA LEU A 115 4.89 7.14 3.08
C LEU A 115 3.53 7.51 3.61
N VAL A 116 3.01 6.71 4.53
CA VAL A 116 1.64 6.85 5.02
C VAL A 116 1.59 6.81 6.54
N THR A 117 0.48 7.35 7.07
CA THR A 117 0.10 7.16 8.47
C THR A 117 -1.35 6.69 8.53
N GLY A 118 -1.68 5.93 9.57
CA GLY A 118 -3.06 5.61 9.87
C GLY A 118 -3.73 4.69 8.84
N LEU A 119 -3.05 3.63 8.38
CA LEU A 119 -3.72 2.61 7.56
C LEU A 119 -4.87 2.01 8.34
N ALA A 120 -6.06 2.03 7.73
CA ALA A 120 -7.30 1.59 8.37
C ALA A 120 -7.24 0.11 8.77
N THR A 121 -7.92 -0.19 9.88
CA THR A 121 -8.18 -1.55 10.31
C THR A 121 -9.58 -1.98 9.91
N THR A 122 -9.84 -3.28 9.91
CA THR A 122 -11.17 -3.83 9.69
C THR A 122 -11.58 -4.71 10.86
N GLY A 123 -12.88 -4.72 11.18
CA GLY A 123 -13.44 -5.62 12.17
C GLY A 123 -13.79 -7.01 11.64
N VAL A 124 -13.59 -7.25 10.35
CA VAL A 124 -13.89 -8.55 9.74
C VAL A 124 -12.82 -9.56 10.16
N PRO A 125 -13.21 -10.69 10.79
CA PRO A 125 -12.25 -11.71 11.21
C PRO A 125 -11.49 -12.31 10.02
N LEU A 126 -10.23 -12.68 10.26
CA LEU A 126 -9.49 -13.51 9.30
C LEU A 126 -10.04 -14.91 9.31
N GLU A 127 -10.24 -15.46 8.11
CA GLU A 127 -10.55 -16.88 7.91
C GLU A 127 -9.33 -17.54 7.26
N ALA A 128 -8.75 -18.50 7.96
CA ALA A 128 -7.67 -19.28 7.39
C ALA A 128 -8.23 -20.16 6.26
N PRO A 129 -7.63 -20.16 5.07
CA PRO A 129 -8.12 -20.96 3.94
C PRO A 129 -7.87 -22.45 4.11
N LEU A 130 -7.23 -22.84 5.18
CA LEU A 130 -6.92 -24.24 5.47
C LEU A 130 -7.72 -24.75 6.64
#